data_7c00c427c0eaaddf9412e834378964cf
#
_entry.id   7c00c427c0eaaddf9412e834378964cf
#
_cell.length_a   1.000
_cell.length_b   1.000
_cell.length_c   1.000
_cell.angle_alpha   90.00
_cell.angle_beta   90.00
_cell.angle_gamma   90.00
#
_symmetry.space_group_name_H-M   'P 1'
#
loop_
_entity.id
_entity.type
_entity.pdbx_description
1 polymer ?
#
loop_
_entity_poly.entity_id
_entity_poly.type
_entity_poly.pdbx_seq_one_letter_code
_entity_poly.pdbx_strand_id
1 'polypeptide(L)'
;MEALGSESAPLFGRFNGGRRLLTPLSYEDVAAFYQSSPLYGLRETLIMYGVLGGTPRYHAMADTFRPMASEIVDLLMRPRSALENKVWFLLTNEQIRDPAPYNALLGAIAAGHIQFAALQRQTQTELAALSYSLRILLTLGWIQREYPFEET
;
A
#
# COMPACT_ATOMS: atom_id res chain seq x y z
N MET A 1 1.91 -7.03 10.37
CA MET A 1 2.95 -8.08 10.41
C MET A 1 3.13 -8.72 11.80
N GLU A 2 2.70 -8.09 12.85
CA GLU A 2 2.75 -8.68 14.22
C GLU A 2 1.74 -9.80 14.45
N ALA A 3 0.62 -9.81 13.71
CA ALA A 3 -0.48 -10.76 13.97
C ALA A 3 -0.09 -12.25 13.81
N LEU A 4 0.82 -12.59 12.91
CA LEU A 4 1.30 -13.98 12.72
C LEU A 4 2.35 -14.40 13.74
N GLY A 5 2.92 -13.46 14.45
CA GLY A 5 3.96 -13.70 15.44
C GLY A 5 3.53 -13.50 16.87
N SER A 6 2.28 -13.14 17.13
CA SER A 6 1.74 -13.06 18.49
C SER A 6 1.57 -14.46 19.09
N GLU A 7 1.66 -14.57 20.42
CA GLU A 7 1.49 -15.85 21.12
C GLU A 7 0.14 -16.53 20.85
N SER A 8 -0.87 -15.76 20.43
CA SER A 8 -2.19 -16.25 20.06
C SER A 8 -2.31 -16.66 18.57
N ALA A 9 -1.29 -16.44 17.76
CA ALA A 9 -1.35 -16.76 16.34
C ALA A 9 -1.20 -18.27 16.10
N PRO A 10 -1.97 -18.87 15.15
CA PRO A 10 -1.92 -20.31 14.85
C PRO A 10 -0.53 -20.82 14.46
N LEU A 11 0.36 -19.95 13.99
CA LEU A 11 1.72 -20.27 13.56
C LEU A 11 2.78 -19.96 14.63
N PHE A 12 2.38 -19.43 15.81
CA PHE A 12 3.33 -19.17 16.88
C PHE A 12 4.04 -20.45 17.33
N GLY A 13 5.35 -20.40 17.45
CA GLY A 13 6.17 -21.55 17.83
C GLY A 13 6.41 -22.61 16.76
N ARG A 14 5.80 -22.49 15.57
CA ARG A 14 6.00 -23.43 14.44
C ARG A 14 7.11 -23.01 13.47
N PHE A 15 7.78 -21.90 13.75
CA PHE A 15 8.88 -21.38 12.92
C PHE A 15 10.21 -21.97 13.34
N ASN A 16 10.57 -23.11 12.76
CA ASN A 16 11.87 -23.76 13.01
C ASN A 16 13.05 -23.16 12.22
N GLY A 17 12.83 -22.17 11.39
CA GLY A 17 13.84 -21.63 10.46
C GLY A 17 14.08 -20.11 10.55
N GLY A 18 13.56 -19.43 11.59
CA GLY A 18 13.68 -17.97 11.74
C GLY A 18 12.64 -17.19 10.95
N ARG A 19 12.43 -15.95 11.36
CA ARG A 19 11.55 -14.99 10.68
C ARG A 19 12.36 -14.19 9.67
N ARG A 20 11.90 -14.13 8.44
CA ARG A 20 12.46 -13.25 7.42
C ARG A 20 11.43 -12.20 7.04
N LEU A 21 11.80 -10.95 7.19
CA LEU A 21 11.00 -9.83 6.68
C LEU A 21 11.14 -9.80 5.16
N LEU A 22 10.01 -9.95 4.46
CA LEU A 22 9.95 -9.72 3.02
C LEU A 22 9.63 -8.25 2.78
N THR A 23 10.57 -7.53 2.21
CA THR A 23 10.36 -6.15 1.74
C THR A 23 9.70 -6.16 0.37
N PRO A 24 8.99 -5.08 -0.02
CA PRO A 24 8.55 -4.90 -1.39
C PRO A 24 9.73 -5.05 -2.36
N LEU A 25 9.45 -5.55 -3.56
CA LEU A 25 10.45 -5.67 -4.63
C LEU A 25 10.99 -4.28 -5.01
N SER A 26 12.27 -4.22 -5.39
CA SER A 26 12.86 -3.05 -6.01
C SER A 26 12.32 -2.83 -7.42
N TYR A 27 12.63 -1.67 -8.01
CA TYR A 27 12.28 -1.41 -9.41
C TYR A 27 12.92 -2.44 -10.36
N GLU A 28 14.18 -2.77 -10.12
CA GLU A 28 14.95 -3.73 -10.93
C GLU A 28 14.31 -5.13 -10.91
N ASP A 29 13.85 -5.57 -9.74
CA ASP A 29 13.14 -6.84 -9.59
C ASP A 29 11.79 -6.81 -10.32
N VAL A 30 11.05 -5.70 -10.20
CA VAL A 30 9.76 -5.52 -10.89
C VAL A 30 9.94 -5.45 -12.40
N ALA A 31 11.01 -4.84 -12.91
CA ALA A 31 11.28 -4.77 -14.33
C ALA A 31 11.36 -6.16 -14.99
N ALA A 32 11.75 -7.19 -14.24
CA ALA A 32 11.79 -8.56 -14.75
C ALA A 32 10.41 -9.09 -15.19
N PHE A 33 9.31 -8.62 -14.60
CA PHE A 33 7.95 -9.00 -15.03
C PHE A 33 7.61 -8.51 -16.44
N TYR A 34 8.28 -7.46 -16.94
CA TYR A 34 7.95 -6.78 -18.18
C TYR A 34 8.99 -7.01 -19.29
N GLN A 35 10.11 -7.68 -18.99
CA GLN A 35 11.22 -7.86 -19.95
C GLN A 35 10.84 -8.57 -21.24
N SER A 36 9.85 -9.46 -21.22
CA SER A 36 9.42 -10.21 -22.41
C SER A 36 8.37 -9.47 -23.25
N SER A 37 7.88 -8.33 -22.79
CA SER A 37 6.85 -7.59 -23.48
C SER A 37 7.43 -6.55 -24.44
N PRO A 38 7.00 -6.51 -25.70
CA PRO A 38 7.40 -5.46 -26.62
C PRO A 38 6.74 -4.11 -26.35
N LEU A 39 5.71 -4.08 -25.47
CA LEU A 39 4.91 -2.88 -25.18
C LEU A 39 5.40 -2.14 -23.93
N TYR A 40 6.27 -2.75 -23.12
CA TYR A 40 6.75 -2.19 -21.86
C TYR A 40 8.24 -1.88 -21.94
N GLY A 41 8.55 -0.61 -22.22
CA GLY A 41 9.90 -0.06 -22.09
C GLY A 41 10.15 0.47 -20.67
N LEU A 42 11.25 1.20 -20.52
CA LEU A 42 11.63 1.84 -19.25
C LEU A 42 10.52 2.72 -18.67
N ARG A 43 9.88 3.53 -19.52
CA ARG A 43 8.84 4.48 -19.10
C ARG A 43 7.60 3.76 -18.57
N GLU A 44 7.09 2.79 -19.32
CA GLU A 44 5.90 2.02 -18.96
C GLU A 44 6.14 1.22 -17.69
N THR A 45 7.30 0.59 -17.54
CA THR A 45 7.68 -0.17 -16.35
C THR A 45 7.80 0.74 -15.12
N LEU A 46 8.37 1.94 -15.25
CA LEU A 46 8.43 2.93 -14.16
C LEU A 46 7.03 3.37 -13.72
N ILE A 47 6.12 3.60 -14.67
CA ILE A 47 4.74 3.96 -14.35
C ILE A 47 4.04 2.81 -13.63
N MET A 48 4.17 1.57 -14.12
CA MET A 48 3.59 0.40 -13.46
C MET A 48 4.14 0.20 -12.05
N TYR A 49 5.44 0.41 -11.84
CA TYR A 49 6.04 0.39 -10.51
C TYR A 49 5.49 1.50 -9.60
N GLY A 50 5.35 2.72 -10.11
CA GLY A 50 4.76 3.84 -9.37
C GLY A 50 3.29 3.61 -8.97
N VAL A 51 2.53 2.90 -9.80
CA VAL A 51 1.11 2.61 -9.59
C VAL A 51 0.88 1.39 -8.70
N LEU A 52 1.62 0.30 -8.92
CA LEU A 52 1.42 -1.00 -8.26
C LEU A 52 2.39 -1.24 -7.09
N GLY A 53 3.42 -0.40 -6.96
CA GLY A 53 4.48 -0.56 -5.96
C GLY A 53 5.32 -1.82 -6.19
N GLY A 54 6.00 -2.29 -5.14
CA GLY A 54 6.84 -3.49 -5.20
C GLY A 54 6.13 -4.79 -4.83
N THR A 55 4.81 -4.88 -4.97
CA THR A 55 4.07 -6.12 -4.64
C THR A 55 4.02 -7.07 -5.82
N PRO A 56 4.72 -8.24 -5.80
CA PRO A 56 4.85 -9.15 -6.95
C PRO A 56 3.50 -9.58 -7.52
N ARG A 57 2.53 -9.84 -6.66
CA ARG A 57 1.18 -10.28 -7.04
C ARG A 57 0.49 -9.29 -7.98
N TYR A 58 0.66 -7.99 -7.77
CA TYR A 58 -0.01 -6.98 -8.60
C TYR A 58 0.55 -6.95 -10.01
N HIS A 59 1.87 -7.08 -10.14
CA HIS A 59 2.54 -7.17 -11.43
C HIS A 59 2.21 -8.46 -12.19
N ALA A 60 2.09 -9.57 -11.47
CA ALA A 60 1.67 -10.86 -12.04
C ALA A 60 0.21 -10.88 -12.54
N MET A 61 -0.62 -9.90 -12.15
CA MET A 61 -1.99 -9.76 -12.63
C MET A 61 -2.09 -8.94 -13.91
N ALA A 62 -1.05 -8.18 -14.26
CA ALA A 62 -1.05 -7.36 -15.47
C ALA A 62 -0.82 -8.21 -16.72
N ASP A 63 -1.63 -8.01 -17.74
CA ASP A 63 -1.40 -8.58 -19.06
C ASP A 63 -0.38 -7.72 -19.82
N THR A 64 0.85 -8.20 -19.87
CA THR A 64 1.97 -7.49 -20.48
C THR A 64 1.91 -7.38 -22.02
N PHE A 65 0.93 -7.99 -22.66
CA PHE A 65 0.66 -7.89 -24.10
C PHE A 65 -0.42 -6.85 -24.44
N ARG A 66 -0.90 -6.12 -23.43
CA ARG A 66 -1.87 -5.03 -23.59
C ARG A 66 -1.24 -3.67 -23.26
N PRO A 67 -1.75 -2.57 -23.83
CA PRO A 67 -1.24 -1.24 -23.52
C PRO A 67 -1.34 -0.93 -22.01
N MET A 68 -0.28 -0.40 -21.42
CA MET A 68 -0.17 -0.07 -20.00
C MET A 68 -1.37 0.72 -19.45
N ALA A 69 -1.83 1.74 -20.20
CA ALA A 69 -2.96 2.56 -19.75
C ALA A 69 -4.26 1.75 -19.59
N SER A 70 -4.48 0.79 -20.50
CA SER A 70 -5.64 -0.11 -20.43
C SER A 70 -5.53 -1.03 -19.22
N GLU A 71 -4.34 -1.55 -18.94
CA GLU A 71 -4.10 -2.41 -17.77
C GLU A 71 -4.32 -1.65 -16.44
N ILE A 72 -3.84 -0.43 -16.33
CA ILE A 72 -4.07 0.39 -15.13
C ILE A 72 -5.57 0.61 -14.90
N VAL A 73 -6.31 0.95 -15.96
CA VAL A 73 -7.76 1.13 -15.88
C VAL A 73 -8.46 -0.17 -15.48
N ASP A 74 -8.07 -1.30 -16.08
CA ASP A 74 -8.71 -2.59 -15.81
C ASP A 74 -8.41 -3.13 -14.40
N LEU A 75 -7.19 -2.90 -13.88
CA LEU A 75 -6.80 -3.38 -12.56
C LEU A 75 -7.33 -2.52 -11.41
N LEU A 76 -7.49 -1.19 -11.62
CA LEU A 76 -7.72 -0.24 -10.54
C LEU A 76 -9.02 0.55 -10.65
N MET A 77 -9.46 0.90 -11.86
CA MET A 77 -10.49 1.92 -12.06
C MET A 77 -11.85 1.36 -12.47
N ARG A 78 -11.91 0.15 -13.01
CA ARG A 78 -13.21 -0.45 -13.36
C ARG A 78 -13.94 -0.93 -12.12
N PRO A 79 -15.28 -0.81 -12.08
CA PRO A 79 -16.08 -1.43 -11.05
C PRO A 79 -15.79 -2.94 -10.98
N ARG A 80 -15.56 -3.45 -9.78
CA ARG A 80 -15.16 -4.84 -9.52
C ARG A 80 -13.78 -5.21 -10.08
N SER A 81 -12.91 -4.23 -10.28
CA SER A 81 -11.53 -4.50 -10.65
C SER A 81 -10.82 -5.28 -9.55
N ALA A 82 -9.74 -5.97 -9.94
CA ALA A 82 -9.03 -6.86 -9.02
C ALA A 82 -8.43 -6.14 -7.80
N LEU A 83 -8.17 -4.83 -7.91
CA LEU A 83 -7.55 -4.02 -6.86
C LEU A 83 -8.47 -2.91 -6.31
N GLU A 84 -9.73 -2.80 -6.77
CA GLU A 84 -10.68 -1.74 -6.40
C GLU A 84 -10.79 -1.55 -4.88
N ASN A 85 -11.01 -2.61 -4.13
CA ASN A 85 -11.23 -2.55 -2.69
C ASN A 85 -10.01 -3.01 -1.87
N LYS A 86 -8.80 -2.90 -2.46
CA LYS A 86 -7.61 -3.47 -1.84
C LYS A 86 -7.26 -2.80 -0.51
N VAL A 87 -7.40 -1.48 -0.43
CA VAL A 87 -7.15 -0.73 0.81
C VAL A 87 -8.10 -1.21 1.92
N TRP A 88 -9.39 -1.31 1.61
CA TRP A 88 -10.38 -1.81 2.57
C TRP A 88 -10.08 -3.24 3.04
N PHE A 89 -9.76 -4.13 2.11
CA PHE A 89 -9.41 -5.51 2.41
C PHE A 89 -8.15 -5.63 3.29
N LEU A 90 -7.12 -4.82 3.00
CA LEU A 90 -5.90 -4.80 3.80
C LEU A 90 -6.16 -4.27 5.22
N LEU A 91 -6.92 -3.18 5.37
CA LEU A 91 -7.32 -2.65 6.68
C LEU A 91 -8.09 -3.70 7.52
N THR A 92 -8.98 -4.42 6.87
CA THR A 92 -9.75 -5.50 7.53
C THR A 92 -8.84 -6.67 7.97
N ASN A 93 -7.86 -7.03 7.15
CA ASN A 93 -6.91 -8.10 7.49
C ASN A 93 -5.96 -7.73 8.65
N GLU A 94 -5.67 -6.45 8.84
CA GLU A 94 -4.91 -5.96 10.00
C GLU A 94 -5.76 -5.90 11.29
N GLN A 95 -6.92 -6.56 11.31
CA GLN A 95 -7.85 -6.62 12.45
C GLN A 95 -8.36 -5.23 12.89
N ILE A 96 -8.36 -4.27 11.98
CA ILE A 96 -8.95 -2.95 12.20
C ILE A 96 -10.47 -3.09 12.18
N ARG A 97 -11.10 -2.92 13.34
CA ARG A 97 -12.55 -3.11 13.52
C ARG A 97 -13.39 -2.13 12.70
N ASP A 98 -12.92 -0.89 12.58
CA ASP A 98 -13.56 0.14 11.78
C ASP A 98 -12.55 0.73 10.78
N PRO A 99 -12.55 0.30 9.51
CA PRO A 99 -11.67 0.81 8.47
C PRO A 99 -12.03 2.21 7.94
N ALA A 100 -13.24 2.70 8.18
CA ALA A 100 -13.73 3.94 7.58
C ALA A 100 -12.87 5.19 7.93
N PRO A 101 -12.48 5.45 9.20
CA PRO A 101 -11.61 6.58 9.54
C PRO A 101 -10.24 6.51 8.85
N TYR A 102 -9.67 5.32 8.74
CA TYR A 102 -8.37 5.11 8.08
C TYR A 102 -8.45 5.38 6.58
N ASN A 103 -9.53 4.92 5.94
CA ASN A 103 -9.76 5.17 4.51
C ASN A 103 -9.95 6.67 4.23
N ALA A 104 -10.73 7.37 5.06
CA ALA A 104 -10.90 8.82 4.97
C ALA A 104 -9.56 9.56 5.14
N LEU A 105 -8.73 9.12 6.09
CA LEU A 105 -7.42 9.70 6.34
C LEU A 105 -6.45 9.47 5.17
N LEU A 106 -6.39 8.26 4.63
CA LEU A 106 -5.60 7.95 3.44
C LEU A 106 -6.06 8.75 2.22
N GLY A 107 -7.38 8.91 2.04
CA GLY A 107 -7.95 9.75 0.99
C GLY A 107 -7.57 11.21 1.13
N ALA A 108 -7.58 11.76 2.35
CA ALA A 108 -7.15 13.13 2.62
C ALA A 108 -5.66 13.34 2.32
N ILE A 109 -4.80 12.38 2.71
CA ILE A 109 -3.37 12.41 2.40
C ILE A 109 -3.14 12.35 0.89
N ALA A 110 -3.82 11.45 0.19
CA ALA A 110 -3.75 11.32 -1.26
C ALA A 110 -4.21 12.60 -2.00
N ALA A 111 -5.14 13.35 -1.40
CA ALA A 111 -5.57 14.66 -1.90
C ALA A 111 -4.58 15.82 -1.59
N GLY A 112 -3.43 15.52 -0.96
CA GLY A 112 -2.38 16.50 -0.66
C GLY A 112 -2.48 17.16 0.71
N HIS A 113 -3.40 16.73 1.58
CA HIS A 113 -3.46 17.23 2.95
C HIS A 113 -2.43 16.51 3.80
N ILE A 114 -1.23 17.08 3.95
CA ILE A 114 -0.07 16.47 4.64
C ILE A 114 0.16 17.01 6.07
N GLN A 115 -0.43 18.16 6.39
CA GLN A 115 -0.32 18.76 7.72
C GLN A 115 -1.37 18.23 8.67
N PHE A 116 -1.00 17.99 9.93
CA PHE A 116 -1.89 17.43 10.96
C PHE A 116 -3.20 18.23 11.11
N ALA A 117 -3.11 19.57 11.17
CA ALA A 117 -4.29 20.43 11.29
C ALA A 117 -5.19 20.40 10.03
N ALA A 118 -4.61 20.19 8.85
CA ALA A 118 -5.37 20.05 7.61
C ALA A 118 -6.09 18.68 7.57
N LEU A 119 -5.42 17.62 7.99
CA LEU A 119 -6.01 16.28 8.11
C LEU A 119 -7.17 16.29 9.10
N GLN A 120 -6.99 16.90 10.27
CA GLN A 120 -8.05 17.01 11.27
C GLN A 120 -9.29 17.71 10.74
N ARG A 121 -9.13 18.83 10.05
CA ARG A 121 -10.24 19.58 9.45
C ARG A 121 -10.94 18.79 8.35
N GLN A 122 -10.15 18.13 7.49
CA GLN A 122 -10.69 17.39 6.34
C GLN A 122 -11.43 16.12 6.75
N THR A 123 -10.95 15.41 7.76
CA THR A 123 -11.56 14.17 8.24
C THR A 123 -12.58 14.39 9.36
N GLN A 124 -12.68 15.62 9.91
CA GLN A 124 -13.52 15.97 11.05
C GLN A 124 -13.31 15.04 12.26
N THR A 125 -12.08 14.57 12.43
CA THR A 125 -11.72 13.57 13.46
C THR A 125 -11.18 14.27 14.69
N GLU A 126 -11.53 13.77 15.87
CA GLU A 126 -10.95 14.25 17.14
C GLU A 126 -9.45 14.03 17.18
N LEU A 127 -8.73 14.92 17.87
CA LEU A 127 -7.28 14.96 17.94
C LEU A 127 -6.68 13.61 18.40
N ALA A 128 -7.27 13.01 19.43
CA ALA A 128 -6.79 11.74 19.96
C ALA A 128 -6.99 10.58 18.97
N ALA A 129 -8.16 10.53 18.31
CA ALA A 129 -8.48 9.50 17.32
C ALA A 129 -7.61 9.65 16.07
N LEU A 130 -7.38 10.89 15.59
CA LEU A 130 -6.49 11.17 14.46
C LEU A 130 -5.05 10.73 14.76
N SER A 131 -4.53 11.10 15.94
CA SER A 131 -3.18 10.72 16.38
C SER A 131 -3.02 9.21 16.47
N TYR A 132 -4.04 8.50 16.96
CA TYR A 132 -4.05 7.05 17.04
C TYR A 132 -4.03 6.42 15.64
N SER A 133 -4.90 6.88 14.73
CA SER A 133 -4.99 6.37 13.37
C SER A 133 -3.71 6.58 12.58
N LEU A 134 -3.10 7.78 12.68
CA LEU A 134 -1.81 8.07 12.05
C LEU A 134 -0.71 7.14 12.57
N ARG A 135 -0.66 6.90 13.87
CA ARG A 135 0.32 6.00 14.47
C ARG A 135 0.19 4.58 13.94
N ILE A 136 -1.03 4.07 13.81
CA ILE A 136 -1.28 2.73 13.24
C ILE A 136 -0.80 2.68 11.78
N LEU A 137 -1.17 3.67 10.95
CA LEU A 137 -0.75 3.71 9.54
C LEU A 137 0.78 3.82 9.39
N LEU A 138 1.46 4.56 10.27
CA LEU A 138 2.92 4.62 10.33
C LEU A 138 3.53 3.27 10.72
N THR A 139 2.97 2.60 11.72
CA THR A 139 3.44 1.26 12.16
C THR A 139 3.26 0.22 11.06
N LEU A 140 2.17 0.29 10.30
CA LEU A 140 1.93 -0.58 9.15
C LEU A 140 2.80 -0.23 7.93
N GLY A 141 3.50 0.91 7.95
CA GLY A 141 4.32 1.39 6.83
C GLY A 141 3.50 1.87 5.63
N TRP A 142 2.23 2.22 5.82
CA TRP A 142 1.35 2.70 4.73
C TRP A 142 1.51 4.20 4.47
N ILE A 143 1.97 4.93 5.46
CA ILE A 143 2.39 6.33 5.38
C ILE A 143 3.76 6.46 6.01
N GLN A 144 4.45 7.53 5.67
CA GLN A 144 5.72 7.91 6.30
C GLN A 144 5.64 9.37 6.76
N ARG A 145 6.44 9.69 7.77
CA ARG A 145 6.61 11.08 8.19
C ARG A 145 7.76 11.69 7.42
N GLU A 146 7.51 12.81 6.81
CA GLU A 146 8.57 13.64 6.20
C GLU A 146 8.93 14.77 7.17
N TYR A 147 10.21 15.02 7.30
CA TYR A 147 10.75 16.14 8.09
C TYR A 147 11.32 17.19 7.15
N PRO A 148 11.18 18.51 7.46
CA PRO A 148 11.91 19.53 6.74
C PRO A 148 13.41 19.25 6.77
N PHE A 149 14.13 19.67 5.72
CA PHE A 149 15.56 19.39 5.53
C PHE A 149 16.47 19.99 6.62
N GLU A 150 15.95 20.91 7.46
CA GLU A 150 16.70 21.63 8.48
C GLU A 150 16.50 21.11 9.92
N GLU A 151 15.70 20.07 10.11
CA GLU A 151 15.48 19.44 11.44
C GLU A 151 16.19 18.09 11.51
N THR A 152 17.51 18.14 11.74
CA THR A 152 18.31 17.00 12.22
C THR A 152 18.54 17.10 13.70
#